data_ea49a3e7885ffad0c03cc660f19551d1
#
_entry.id   ea49a3e7885ffad0c03cc660f19551d1
#
_cell.length_a   1.000
_cell.length_b   1.000
_cell.length_c   1.000
_cell.angle_alpha   90.00
_cell.angle_beta   90.00
_cell.angle_gamma   90.00
#
_symmetry.space_group_name_H-M   'P 1'
#
loop_
_entity.id
_entity.type
_entity.pdbx_description
1 polymer ?
#
loop_
_entity_poly.entity_id
_entity_poly.type
_entity_poly.pdbx_seq_one_letter_code
_entity_poly.pdbx_strand_id
1 'polypeptide(L)'
;LPTLVKLGINSFKIEGRMKTPEYVATVTRIYRKYIDLALSGNKYVVDEADKLDLQQVFNRGGFSSGHLLSEPNRKLIFKDKPNNMGLYLGNISNYNANRGHITLKLNQPVGIGDTISIDGETGIYTISELIKGNTNLKTAEIGQIVKLGRMKGKIRAGAKVYKLSSKA
;
A
#
# COMPACT_ATOMS: atom_id res chain seq x y z
N LEU A 1 -19.73 -6.78 -2.72
CA LEU A 1 -20.62 -6.65 -1.53
C LEU A 1 -22.12 -6.60 -1.89
N PRO A 2 -22.60 -5.77 -2.87
CA PRO A 2 -24.04 -5.69 -3.17
C PRO A 2 -24.68 -7.06 -3.46
N THR A 3 -24.02 -7.89 -4.25
CA THR A 3 -24.50 -9.24 -4.57
C THR A 3 -24.63 -10.11 -3.32
N LEU A 4 -23.64 -10.06 -2.42
CA LEU A 4 -23.62 -10.85 -1.19
C LEU A 4 -24.72 -10.39 -0.21
N VAL A 5 -24.94 -9.07 -0.11
CA VAL A 5 -26.03 -8.50 0.69
C VAL A 5 -27.40 -8.94 0.13
N LYS A 6 -27.60 -8.88 -1.19
CA LYS A 6 -28.85 -9.34 -1.84
C LYS A 6 -29.11 -10.83 -1.66
N LEU A 7 -28.09 -11.65 -1.56
CA LEU A 7 -28.19 -13.08 -1.27
C LEU A 7 -28.52 -13.40 0.18
N GLY A 8 -28.69 -12.38 1.04
CA GLY A 8 -29.09 -12.56 2.44
C GLY A 8 -27.98 -13.04 3.37
N ILE A 9 -26.70 -12.76 3.03
CA ILE A 9 -25.59 -13.07 3.92
C ILE A 9 -25.69 -12.21 5.19
N ASN A 10 -25.86 -12.82 6.35
CA ASN A 10 -26.11 -12.15 7.63
C ASN A 10 -24.84 -11.58 8.28
N SER A 11 -23.66 -12.12 7.98
CA SER A 11 -22.40 -11.66 8.55
C SER A 11 -21.20 -11.87 7.64
N PHE A 12 -20.20 -11.01 7.80
CA PHE A 12 -18.94 -11.12 7.11
C PHE A 12 -17.81 -11.26 8.15
N LYS A 13 -17.03 -12.32 8.04
CA LYS A 13 -15.86 -12.51 8.89
C LYS A 13 -14.65 -11.84 8.28
N ILE A 14 -14.02 -10.94 9.05
CA ILE A 14 -12.74 -10.32 8.70
C ILE A 14 -11.66 -11.00 9.55
N GLU A 15 -10.65 -11.60 8.89
CA GLU A 15 -9.55 -12.23 9.61
C GLU A 15 -8.50 -11.19 9.96
N GLY A 16 -8.30 -10.95 11.25
CA GLY A 16 -7.38 -9.95 11.78
C GLY A 16 -6.23 -10.54 12.61
N ARG A 17 -6.18 -11.86 12.80
CA ARG A 17 -5.12 -12.51 13.57
C ARG A 17 -3.76 -12.22 12.93
N MET A 18 -2.78 -11.83 13.75
CA MET A 18 -1.42 -11.43 13.31
C MET A 18 -1.38 -10.22 12.37
N LYS A 19 -2.44 -9.43 12.34
CA LYS A 19 -2.51 -8.16 11.61
C LYS A 19 -2.35 -6.99 12.55
N THR A 20 -1.96 -5.82 11.99
CA THR A 20 -1.83 -4.59 12.77
C THR A 20 -3.20 -4.01 13.12
N PRO A 21 -3.31 -3.20 14.18
CA PRO A 21 -4.54 -2.48 14.51
C PRO A 21 -5.06 -1.62 13.34
N GLU A 22 -4.16 -0.98 12.59
CA GLU A 22 -4.49 -0.16 11.42
C GLU A 22 -5.16 -0.99 10.32
N TYR A 23 -4.68 -2.23 10.09
CA TYR A 23 -5.34 -3.14 9.16
C TYR A 23 -6.79 -3.42 9.58
N VAL A 24 -7.00 -3.79 10.84
CA VAL A 24 -8.34 -4.15 11.35
C VAL A 24 -9.27 -2.95 11.26
N ALA A 25 -8.81 -1.77 11.70
CA ALA A 25 -9.60 -0.53 11.67
C ALA A 25 -9.97 -0.14 10.23
N THR A 26 -8.99 -0.10 9.32
CA THR A 26 -9.21 0.30 7.93
C THR A 26 -10.15 -0.65 7.20
N VAL A 27 -9.89 -1.96 7.29
CA VAL A 27 -10.73 -2.96 6.62
C VAL A 27 -12.16 -2.91 7.14
N THR A 28 -12.34 -2.87 8.48
CA THR A 28 -13.68 -2.83 9.09
C THR A 28 -14.43 -1.56 8.69
N ARG A 29 -13.78 -0.39 8.75
CA ARG A 29 -14.36 0.90 8.35
C ARG A 29 -14.86 0.88 6.90
N ILE A 30 -14.01 0.43 5.98
CA ILE A 30 -14.34 0.45 4.54
C ILE A 30 -15.42 -0.58 4.21
N TYR A 31 -15.32 -1.81 4.74
CA TYR A 31 -16.37 -2.81 4.53
C TYR A 31 -17.71 -2.36 5.14
N ARG A 32 -17.72 -1.76 6.33
CA ARG A 32 -18.93 -1.22 6.94
C ARG A 32 -19.57 -0.13 6.07
N LYS A 33 -18.75 0.83 5.59
CA LYS A 33 -19.22 1.88 4.66
C LYS A 33 -19.96 1.28 3.46
N TYR A 34 -19.38 0.29 2.79
CA TYR A 34 -19.97 -0.28 1.57
C TYR A 34 -21.09 -1.28 1.83
N ILE A 35 -21.18 -1.88 3.00
CA ILE A 35 -22.35 -2.66 3.41
C ILE A 35 -23.54 -1.73 3.63
N ASP A 36 -23.34 -0.61 4.33
CA ASP A 36 -24.40 0.37 4.58
C ASP A 36 -24.92 0.99 3.28
N LEU A 37 -24.02 1.34 2.36
CA LEU A 37 -24.40 1.78 1.02
C LEU A 37 -25.16 0.71 0.23
N ALA A 38 -24.79 -0.55 0.33
CA ALA A 38 -25.51 -1.65 -0.32
C ALA A 38 -26.91 -1.85 0.28
N LEU A 39 -27.06 -1.70 1.59
CA LEU A 39 -28.33 -1.82 2.31
C LEU A 39 -29.26 -0.64 2.04
N SER A 40 -28.73 0.55 1.79
CA SER A 40 -29.52 1.74 1.46
C SER A 40 -30.26 1.65 0.12
N GLY A 41 -29.91 0.67 -0.72
CA GLY A 41 -30.46 0.51 -2.06
C GLY A 41 -29.95 1.51 -3.10
N ASN A 42 -29.12 2.46 -2.71
CA ASN A 42 -28.54 3.44 -3.63
C ASN A 42 -27.46 2.84 -4.50
N LYS A 43 -27.37 3.27 -5.75
CA LYS A 43 -26.22 2.95 -6.60
C LYS A 43 -25.01 3.71 -6.08
N TYR A 44 -23.88 3.02 -5.96
CA TYR A 44 -22.60 3.63 -5.59
C TYR A 44 -21.45 3.07 -6.42
N VAL A 45 -20.40 3.84 -6.51
CA VAL A 45 -19.10 3.41 -7.06
C VAL A 45 -18.13 3.33 -5.90
N VAL A 46 -17.24 2.32 -5.91
CA VAL A 46 -16.22 2.19 -4.89
C VAL A 46 -15.19 3.29 -5.11
N ASP A 47 -14.91 4.06 -4.06
CA ASP A 47 -13.95 5.14 -4.06
C ASP A 47 -12.53 4.58 -4.28
N GLU A 48 -11.76 5.20 -5.17
CA GLU A 48 -10.37 4.80 -5.42
C GLU A 48 -9.49 5.03 -4.18
N ALA A 49 -9.76 6.05 -3.38
CA ALA A 49 -9.06 6.27 -2.12
C ALA A 49 -9.26 5.09 -1.15
N ASP A 50 -10.48 4.58 -1.02
CA ASP A 50 -10.74 3.40 -0.17
C ASP A 50 -10.04 2.14 -0.70
N LYS A 51 -9.91 1.98 -2.02
CA LYS A 51 -9.15 0.87 -2.62
C LYS A 51 -7.66 1.01 -2.30
N LEU A 52 -7.10 2.21 -2.41
CA LEU A 52 -5.71 2.48 -2.07
C LEU A 52 -5.44 2.23 -0.59
N ASP A 53 -6.33 2.67 0.31
CA ASP A 53 -6.24 2.41 1.75
C ASP A 53 -6.19 0.91 2.04
N LEU A 54 -7.08 0.12 1.42
CA LEU A 54 -7.07 -1.35 1.57
C LEU A 54 -5.77 -1.97 1.05
N GLN A 55 -5.25 -1.50 -0.07
CA GLN A 55 -3.96 -1.97 -0.62
C GLN A 55 -2.79 -1.57 0.26
N GLN A 56 -2.83 -0.39 0.86
CA GLN A 56 -1.75 0.08 1.73
C GLN A 56 -1.64 -0.76 3.00
N VAL A 57 -2.77 -1.08 3.65
CA VAL A 57 -2.75 -1.86 4.90
C VAL A 57 -2.46 -3.34 4.67
N PHE A 58 -2.79 -3.88 3.50
CA PHE A 58 -2.41 -5.24 3.13
C PHE A 58 -2.49 -5.49 1.62
N ASN A 59 -1.32 -5.64 0.98
CA ASN A 59 -1.19 -5.91 -0.45
C ASN A 59 -0.27 -7.11 -0.70
N ARG A 60 -0.77 -8.08 -1.48
CA ARG A 60 0.01 -9.22 -2.01
C ARG A 60 -0.15 -9.31 -3.52
N GLY A 61 0.20 -8.24 -4.24
CA GLY A 61 0.08 -8.20 -5.69
C GLY A 61 -1.28 -7.76 -6.22
N GLY A 62 -2.09 -7.07 -5.38
CA GLY A 62 -3.40 -6.53 -5.72
C GLY A 62 -4.57 -7.31 -5.15
N PHE A 63 -5.77 -6.97 -5.61
CA PHE A 63 -6.99 -7.66 -5.23
C PHE A 63 -7.29 -8.83 -6.18
N SER A 64 -7.91 -9.89 -5.64
CA SER A 64 -8.44 -10.99 -6.43
C SER A 64 -9.92 -11.21 -6.12
N SER A 65 -10.64 -11.80 -7.04
CA SER A 65 -12.03 -12.25 -6.82
C SER A 65 -12.13 -13.50 -5.94
N GLY A 66 -10.99 -14.07 -5.56
CA GLY A 66 -10.94 -15.35 -4.85
C GLY A 66 -11.58 -16.46 -5.69
N HIS A 67 -12.38 -17.28 -5.04
CA HIS A 67 -13.15 -18.36 -5.70
C HIS A 67 -14.55 -17.92 -6.17
N LEU A 68 -14.92 -16.64 -5.97
CA LEU A 68 -16.28 -16.16 -6.23
C LEU A 68 -16.66 -16.11 -7.70
N LEU A 69 -15.68 -15.99 -8.61
CA LEU A 69 -15.89 -15.83 -10.04
C LEU A 69 -15.20 -16.95 -10.86
N SER A 70 -14.96 -18.12 -10.28
CA SER A 70 -14.35 -19.28 -10.96
C SER A 70 -12.98 -18.98 -11.60
N GLU A 71 -12.20 -18.06 -11.03
CA GLU A 71 -10.86 -17.77 -11.50
C GLU A 71 -9.92 -18.97 -11.30
N PRO A 72 -9.00 -19.24 -12.24
CA PRO A 72 -8.04 -20.33 -12.09
C PRO A 72 -7.19 -20.19 -10.82
N ASN A 73 -7.07 -21.26 -10.04
CA ASN A 73 -6.34 -21.31 -8.75
C ASN A 73 -4.92 -20.75 -8.82
N ARG A 74 -4.25 -20.78 -9.97
CA ARG A 74 -2.88 -20.26 -10.15
C ARG A 74 -2.75 -18.74 -9.97
N LYS A 75 -3.83 -17.97 -10.20
CA LYS A 75 -3.86 -16.51 -9.99
C LYS A 75 -4.12 -16.11 -8.54
N LEU A 76 -4.56 -17.04 -7.70
CA LEU A 76 -4.89 -16.76 -6.28
C LEU A 76 -3.66 -16.78 -5.38
N ILE A 77 -2.57 -17.39 -5.81
CA ILE A 77 -1.34 -17.53 -5.02
C ILE A 77 -0.30 -16.57 -5.58
N PHE A 78 -0.01 -15.52 -4.80
CA PHE A 78 1.11 -14.62 -5.10
C PHE A 78 2.41 -15.26 -4.59
N LYS A 79 3.33 -15.57 -5.52
CA LYS A 79 4.53 -16.36 -5.24
C LYS A 79 5.74 -15.52 -4.82
N ASP A 80 5.74 -14.21 -5.13
CA ASP A 80 6.97 -13.41 -5.07
C ASP A 80 7.32 -12.92 -3.67
N LYS A 81 6.33 -12.66 -2.79
CA LYS A 81 6.58 -12.27 -1.39
C LYS A 81 5.47 -12.75 -0.45
N PRO A 82 5.81 -13.37 0.70
CA PRO A 82 4.81 -13.83 1.67
C PRO A 82 4.17 -12.70 2.48
N ASN A 83 4.79 -11.52 2.54
CA ASN A 83 4.39 -10.40 3.38
C ASN A 83 3.68 -9.29 2.60
N ASN A 84 3.13 -8.30 3.34
CA ASN A 84 2.56 -7.09 2.75
C ASN A 84 3.61 -6.37 1.89
N MET A 85 3.26 -6.10 0.63
CA MET A 85 4.12 -5.35 -0.29
C MET A 85 3.93 -3.84 -0.20
N GLY A 86 2.79 -3.39 0.32
CA GLY A 86 2.42 -1.97 0.30
C GLY A 86 2.06 -1.44 -1.09
N LEU A 87 2.06 -0.11 -1.24
CA LEU A 87 1.80 0.58 -2.51
C LEU A 87 3.11 0.83 -3.25
N TYR A 88 3.14 0.51 -4.54
CA TYR A 88 4.31 0.78 -5.37
C TYR A 88 4.59 2.28 -5.44
N LEU A 89 5.75 2.67 -4.95
CA LEU A 89 6.18 4.06 -4.83
C LEU A 89 7.01 4.53 -6.02
N GLY A 90 7.80 3.64 -6.61
CA GLY A 90 8.65 3.95 -7.76
C GLY A 90 9.91 3.09 -7.82
N ASN A 91 10.74 3.33 -8.84
CA ASN A 91 12.05 2.69 -8.96
C ASN A 91 13.15 3.67 -8.55
N ILE A 92 14.16 3.16 -7.88
CA ILE A 92 15.35 3.92 -7.51
C ILE A 92 16.14 4.26 -8.77
N SER A 93 16.26 5.55 -9.08
CA SER A 93 17.10 6.03 -10.18
C SER A 93 18.57 6.18 -9.76
N ASN A 94 18.82 6.52 -8.50
CA ASN A 94 20.17 6.67 -7.96
C ASN A 94 20.21 6.41 -6.46
N TYR A 95 21.32 5.86 -5.97
CA TYR A 95 21.60 5.69 -4.55
C TYR A 95 22.95 6.31 -4.17
N ASN A 96 22.92 7.25 -3.24
CA ASN A 96 24.12 7.85 -2.65
C ASN A 96 24.40 7.17 -1.31
N ALA A 97 25.30 6.21 -1.30
CA ALA A 97 25.65 5.41 -0.12
C ALA A 97 26.24 6.25 1.02
N ASN A 98 27.01 7.32 0.71
CA ASN A 98 27.62 8.17 1.72
C ASN A 98 26.60 8.93 2.57
N ARG A 99 25.51 9.37 1.93
CA ARG A 99 24.41 10.10 2.59
C ARG A 99 23.21 9.20 2.92
N GLY A 100 23.18 7.99 2.40
CA GLY A 100 22.03 7.08 2.52
C GLY A 100 20.79 7.58 1.77
N HIS A 101 20.95 8.35 0.71
CA HIS A 101 19.83 8.91 -0.05
C HIS A 101 19.51 8.05 -1.28
N ILE A 102 18.26 7.64 -1.41
CA ILE A 102 17.69 7.10 -2.65
C ILE A 102 16.97 8.20 -3.41
N THR A 103 17.12 8.23 -4.73
CA THR A 103 16.39 9.15 -5.62
C THR A 103 15.40 8.35 -6.44
N LEU A 104 14.15 8.81 -6.49
CA LEU A 104 13.10 8.19 -7.31
C LEU A 104 12.03 9.19 -7.72
N LYS A 105 11.29 8.85 -8.79
CA LYS A 105 10.06 9.54 -9.18
C LYS A 105 8.88 8.87 -8.47
N LEU A 106 8.05 9.66 -7.82
CA LEU A 106 6.95 9.18 -6.99
C LEU A 106 5.72 8.77 -7.83
N ASN A 107 5.18 7.60 -7.54
CA ASN A 107 3.87 7.13 -8.02
C ASN A 107 2.76 7.24 -6.96
N GLN A 108 3.13 7.57 -5.73
CA GLN A 108 2.23 7.81 -4.60
C GLN A 108 2.77 8.97 -3.78
N PRO A 109 1.92 9.73 -3.07
CA PRO A 109 2.37 10.78 -2.18
C PRO A 109 3.12 10.17 -0.98
N VAL A 110 4.12 10.89 -0.48
CA VAL A 110 4.90 10.48 0.70
C VAL A 110 5.11 11.64 1.65
N GLY A 111 5.28 11.30 2.92
CA GLY A 111 5.63 12.24 3.98
C GLY A 111 6.77 11.75 4.86
N ILE A 112 7.33 12.67 5.63
CA ILE A 112 8.29 12.32 6.70
C ILE A 112 7.58 11.48 7.75
N GLY A 113 8.19 10.34 8.10
CA GLY A 113 7.64 9.37 9.03
C GLY A 113 6.90 8.20 8.37
N ASP A 114 6.60 8.28 7.06
CA ASP A 114 6.09 7.13 6.32
C ASP A 114 7.12 6.00 6.30
N THR A 115 6.63 4.76 6.26
CA THR A 115 7.50 3.59 6.16
C THR A 115 7.51 3.00 4.76
N ILE A 116 8.68 2.60 4.32
CA ILE A 116 8.89 2.01 3.00
C ILE A 116 9.70 0.72 3.08
N SER A 117 9.52 -0.13 2.09
CA SER A 117 10.39 -1.28 1.80
C SER A 117 11.05 -1.14 0.45
N ILE A 118 12.24 -1.71 0.30
CA ILE A 118 13.02 -1.70 -0.93
C ILE A 118 13.21 -3.14 -1.38
N ASP A 119 12.96 -3.40 -2.63
CA ASP A 119 13.12 -4.74 -3.19
C ASP A 119 14.58 -5.20 -3.17
N GLY A 120 14.80 -6.43 -2.71
CA GLY A 120 16.14 -6.96 -2.47
C GLY A 120 16.73 -6.65 -1.09
N GLU A 121 16.07 -5.82 -0.28
CA GLU A 121 16.44 -5.55 1.11
C GLU A 121 15.43 -6.19 2.07
N THR A 122 15.92 -6.62 3.24
CA THR A 122 15.05 -7.23 4.28
C THR A 122 14.51 -6.21 5.27
N GLY A 123 15.06 -4.98 5.28
CA GLY A 123 14.71 -3.93 6.21
C GLY A 123 13.49 -3.11 5.79
N ILE A 124 12.80 -2.57 6.81
CA ILE A 124 11.81 -1.50 6.65
C ILE A 124 12.50 -0.19 7.01
N TYR A 125 12.28 0.85 6.21
CA TYR A 125 12.90 2.14 6.39
C TYR A 125 11.83 3.20 6.69
N THR A 126 12.09 4.06 7.67
CA THR A 126 11.27 5.25 7.93
C THR A 126 11.87 6.44 7.20
N ILE A 127 11.06 7.17 6.46
CA ILE A 127 11.49 8.38 5.76
C ILE A 127 11.79 9.47 6.80
N SER A 128 13.07 9.74 7.04
CA SER A 128 13.54 10.78 7.97
C SER A 128 13.91 12.09 7.27
N GLU A 129 14.20 12.02 5.97
CA GLU A 129 14.52 13.16 5.12
C GLU A 129 13.80 13.03 3.78
N LEU A 130 13.21 14.13 3.32
CA LEU A 130 12.51 14.23 2.05
C LEU A 130 12.98 15.52 1.35
N ILE A 131 13.69 15.39 0.24
CA ILE A 131 14.38 16.50 -0.42
C ILE A 131 13.97 16.56 -1.90
N LYS A 132 13.56 17.75 -2.36
CA LYS A 132 13.35 18.04 -3.78
C LYS A 132 14.34 19.12 -4.22
N GLY A 133 15.22 18.78 -5.17
CA GLY A 133 16.34 19.65 -5.52
C GLY A 133 17.25 19.89 -4.29
N ASN A 134 17.23 21.11 -3.76
CA ASN A 134 17.96 21.51 -2.55
C ASN A 134 17.03 21.89 -1.38
N THR A 135 15.72 21.64 -1.51
CA THR A 135 14.72 22.02 -0.50
C THR A 135 14.24 20.81 0.27
N ASN A 136 14.24 20.91 1.61
CA ASN A 136 13.62 19.91 2.48
C ASN A 136 12.11 20.10 2.49
N LEU A 137 11.38 19.00 2.32
CA LEU A 137 9.91 18.96 2.32
C LEU A 137 9.40 18.14 3.50
N LYS A 138 8.18 18.41 3.94
CA LYS A 138 7.45 17.52 4.87
C LYS A 138 6.68 16.42 4.11
N THR A 139 6.13 16.80 2.94
CA THR A 139 5.37 15.91 2.06
C THR A 139 5.76 16.15 0.61
N ALA A 140 5.57 15.14 -0.23
CA ALA A 140 5.78 15.23 -1.68
C ALA A 140 4.69 14.47 -2.43
N GLU A 141 4.32 14.98 -3.61
CA GLU A 141 3.20 14.52 -4.41
C GLU A 141 3.63 13.59 -5.55
N ILE A 142 2.65 12.91 -6.13
CA ILE A 142 2.80 12.05 -7.31
C ILE A 142 3.53 12.81 -8.42
N GLY A 143 4.44 12.12 -9.12
CA GLY A 143 5.19 12.66 -10.27
C GLY A 143 6.44 13.43 -9.90
N GLN A 144 6.62 13.84 -8.64
CA GLN A 144 7.83 14.54 -8.20
C GLN A 144 9.02 13.59 -8.11
N ILE A 145 10.20 14.11 -8.47
CA ILE A 145 11.49 13.44 -8.26
C ILE A 145 12.04 13.94 -6.94
N VAL A 146 12.27 13.01 -6.02
CA VAL A 146 12.71 13.33 -4.65
C VAL A 146 13.86 12.43 -4.23
N LYS A 147 14.60 12.91 -3.23
CA LYS A 147 15.56 12.10 -2.46
C LYS A 147 14.94 11.77 -1.11
N LEU A 148 14.95 10.49 -0.77
CA LEU A 148 14.50 9.98 0.53
C LEU A 148 15.75 9.53 1.30
N GLY A 149 15.88 9.93 2.53
CA GLY A 149 16.98 9.55 3.42
C GLY A 149 16.44 9.11 4.79
N ARG A 150 17.21 8.52 5.65
CA ARG A 150 18.60 7.99 5.49
C ARG A 150 18.52 6.48 5.48
N MET A 151 18.85 5.86 4.38
CA MET A 151 18.73 4.41 4.18
C MET A 151 20.13 3.79 4.25
N LYS A 152 20.25 2.66 4.95
CA LYS A 152 21.49 1.88 5.04
C LYS A 152 21.24 0.49 4.45
N GLY A 153 22.06 0.04 3.50
CA GLY A 153 21.93 -1.27 2.88
C GLY A 153 22.70 -1.38 1.58
N LYS A 154 22.59 -2.54 0.94
CA LYS A 154 23.18 -2.78 -0.39
C LYS A 154 22.18 -2.40 -1.50
N ILE A 155 21.66 -1.18 -1.41
CA ILE A 155 20.60 -0.69 -2.29
C ILE A 155 21.13 -0.50 -3.71
N ARG A 156 20.36 -1.00 -4.69
CA ARG A 156 20.74 -0.95 -6.11
C ARG A 156 19.83 0.01 -6.87
N ALA A 157 20.39 0.70 -7.87
CA ALA A 157 19.58 1.41 -8.85
C ALA A 157 18.67 0.41 -9.59
N GLY A 158 17.46 0.84 -9.95
CA GLY A 158 16.42 -0.01 -10.53
C GLY A 158 15.56 -0.76 -9.51
N ALA A 159 15.96 -0.88 -8.24
CA ALA A 159 15.17 -1.55 -7.22
C ALA A 159 13.81 -0.86 -7.03
N LYS A 160 12.75 -1.65 -6.85
CA LYS A 160 11.40 -1.15 -6.59
C LYS A 160 11.27 -0.74 -5.12
N VAL A 161 10.57 0.36 -4.90
CA VAL A 161 10.24 0.88 -3.57
C VAL A 161 8.74 0.80 -3.36
N TYR A 162 8.33 0.40 -2.17
CA TYR A 162 6.92 0.29 -1.80
C TYR A 162 6.67 1.03 -0.49
N LYS A 163 5.57 1.77 -0.44
CA LYS A 163 5.08 2.44 0.77
C LYS A 163 4.23 1.46 1.58
N LEU A 164 4.62 1.21 2.83
CA LEU A 164 3.96 0.25 3.72
C LEU A 164 2.92 0.93 4.61
N SER A 165 3.23 2.12 5.12
CA SER A 165 2.30 2.89 5.95
C SER A 165 2.52 4.39 5.78
N SER A 166 1.46 5.17 6.04
CA SER A 166 1.55 6.61 6.22
C SER A 166 1.64 6.92 7.71
N LYS A 167 2.42 7.93 8.07
CA LYS A 167 2.34 8.50 9.41
C LYS A 167 1.05 9.34 9.44
N ALA A 168 0.09 8.91 10.29
CA ALA A 168 -1.12 9.68 10.57
C ALA A 168 -0.76 11.00 11.29
#